data_67153536471905ff029685620c70477c
#
_entry.id   67153536471905ff029685620c70477c
#
_cell.length_a   1.000
_cell.length_b   1.000
_cell.length_c   1.000
_cell.angle_alpha   90.00
_cell.angle_beta   90.00
_cell.angle_gamma   90.00
#
_symmetry.space_group_name_H-M   'P 1'
#
loop_
_entity.id
_entity.type
_entity.pdbx_description
1 polymer ?
#
loop_
_entity_poly.entity_id
_entity_poly.type
_entity_poly.pdbx_seq_one_letter_code
_entity_poly.pdbx_strand_id
1 'polypeptide(L)'
;LIAEGQGIAARSLIDNGVSREVVESKIIDMIGKGQNEVKGSIGLTPRSKKVLNLAMDEARKMGHNYIGTEHLLLGLIREGEGVAVRILMDLNSDISNIKEEVVDLLGGKNSRQKKSKSSSRKTKNLDEYSRDLTEMARENKLDPVIGRDKEINRVIQVLSRRTKNNPVLIGEPGVGKTAIIEGLAQMIVSENVPELLLNKRVVSLDLSSLVAGSKYRGEFEQRLKAVMTEIIESGDIILFIDEMHTLVGAGAAEGAIDAANILKPALARGELQAIGATTLDEYRKYIEKDAALERRFQSVLVEENSTEEAVDILKGLRDPYEAHHKVKITDQAIEDAVLLSHRYISDRFLPDKAIDLIDEAASKVRLSNSTRPPEFKELSQKLEEAEKEKEAAVKNQEFEKAARMRDKEKTLRKELEELKNNWEDEKGKAEAVVTTED
;
A
#
# COMPACT_ATOMS: atom_id res chain seq x y z
N LEU A 1 -17.32 29.27 0.61
CA LEU A 1 -16.94 27.90 0.90
C LEU A 1 -18.14 26.96 0.81
N ILE A 2 -19.22 27.17 1.58
CA ILE A 2 -20.42 26.30 1.56
C ILE A 2 -21.13 26.36 0.20
N ALA A 3 -21.22 27.54 -0.44
CA ALA A 3 -21.89 27.74 -1.72
C ALA A 3 -21.19 27.05 -2.91
N GLU A 4 -19.92 26.75 -2.80
CA GLU A 4 -19.15 26.01 -3.81
C GLU A 4 -19.59 24.54 -3.89
N GLY A 5 -20.01 23.94 -2.79
CA GLY A 5 -20.74 22.67 -2.71
C GLY A 5 -19.95 21.39 -2.94
N GLN A 6 -18.80 21.41 -3.61
CA GLN A 6 -18.03 20.21 -3.99
C GLN A 6 -16.67 20.10 -3.28
N GLY A 7 -16.13 21.19 -2.72
CA GLY A 7 -14.85 21.23 -2.05
C GLY A 7 -14.84 20.52 -0.69
N ILE A 8 -13.65 20.14 -0.22
CA ILE A 8 -13.42 19.50 1.08
C ILE A 8 -14.01 20.33 2.22
N ALA A 9 -13.85 21.67 2.18
CA ALA A 9 -14.40 22.57 3.17
C ALA A 9 -15.93 22.56 3.23
N ALA A 10 -16.60 22.55 2.06
CA ALA A 10 -18.06 22.50 1.99
C ALA A 10 -18.59 21.19 2.57
N ARG A 11 -17.95 20.08 2.23
CA ARG A 11 -18.31 18.75 2.71
C ARG A 11 -18.16 18.64 4.24
N SER A 12 -17.01 19.02 4.78
CA SER A 12 -16.78 18.98 6.22
C SER A 12 -17.73 19.89 6.99
N LEU A 13 -18.08 21.05 6.48
CA LEU A 13 -19.04 21.95 7.12
C LEU A 13 -20.46 21.35 7.13
N ILE A 14 -20.89 20.75 6.02
CA ILE A 14 -22.21 20.10 5.89
C ILE A 14 -22.31 18.88 6.81
N ASP A 15 -21.29 18.04 6.85
CA ASP A 15 -21.22 16.85 7.70
C ASP A 15 -21.26 17.20 9.21
N ASN A 16 -20.79 18.41 9.57
CA ASN A 16 -20.93 18.97 10.93
C ASN A 16 -22.19 19.83 11.13
N GLY A 17 -23.20 19.70 10.26
CA GLY A 17 -24.53 20.32 10.41
C GLY A 17 -24.60 21.82 10.06
N VAL A 18 -23.57 22.37 9.39
CA VAL A 18 -23.51 23.76 9.00
C VAL A 18 -24.07 23.91 7.57
N SER A 19 -25.36 24.21 7.46
CA SER A 19 -25.98 24.44 6.15
C SER A 19 -25.89 25.91 5.71
N ARG A 20 -26.03 26.12 4.39
CA ARG A 20 -25.97 27.46 3.79
C ARG A 20 -27.05 28.39 4.34
N GLU A 21 -28.28 27.90 4.43
CA GLU A 21 -29.44 28.68 4.87
C GLU A 21 -29.26 29.17 6.31
N VAL A 22 -28.76 28.29 7.18
CA VAL A 22 -28.51 28.60 8.60
C VAL A 22 -27.43 29.67 8.73
N VAL A 23 -26.36 29.54 7.96
CA VAL A 23 -25.25 30.52 7.97
C VAL A 23 -25.70 31.88 7.42
N GLU A 24 -26.45 31.92 6.32
CA GLU A 24 -26.98 33.16 5.73
C GLU A 24 -27.93 33.87 6.73
N SER A 25 -28.81 33.15 7.40
CA SER A 25 -29.67 33.71 8.46
C SER A 25 -28.85 34.31 9.58
N LYS A 26 -27.85 33.59 10.10
CA LYS A 26 -26.97 34.08 11.18
C LYS A 26 -26.15 35.32 10.75
N ILE A 27 -25.69 35.39 9.50
CA ILE A 27 -24.98 36.58 8.98
C ILE A 27 -25.91 37.78 8.99
N ILE A 28 -27.18 37.62 8.52
CA ILE A 28 -28.17 38.71 8.50
C ILE A 28 -28.49 39.18 9.92
N ASP A 29 -28.60 38.25 10.89
CA ASP A 29 -28.86 38.59 12.28
C ASP A 29 -27.71 39.33 12.94
N MET A 30 -26.44 39.01 12.62
CA MET A 30 -25.24 39.60 13.24
C MET A 30 -24.82 40.93 12.60
N ILE A 31 -24.96 41.09 11.29
CA ILE A 31 -24.38 42.20 10.53
C ILE A 31 -25.46 43.04 9.87
N GLY A 32 -26.67 42.48 9.69
CA GLY A 32 -27.74 43.12 8.91
C GLY A 32 -27.61 42.89 7.42
N LYS A 33 -28.67 43.20 6.68
CA LYS A 33 -28.69 43.18 5.21
C LYS A 33 -28.39 44.57 4.67
N GLY A 34 -27.30 44.72 3.90
CA GLY A 34 -26.96 45.99 3.27
C GLY A 34 -28.06 46.49 2.36
N GLN A 35 -28.35 47.81 2.40
CA GLN A 35 -29.40 48.44 1.59
C GLN A 35 -28.90 49.02 0.27
N ASN A 36 -27.60 49.07 0.02
CA ASN A 36 -27.01 49.64 -1.17
C ASN A 36 -26.38 48.59 -2.07
N GLU A 37 -26.68 48.67 -3.36
CA GLU A 37 -25.95 47.89 -4.39
C GLU A 37 -24.52 48.40 -4.49
N VAL A 38 -23.55 47.51 -4.29
CA VAL A 38 -22.11 47.82 -4.40
C VAL A 38 -21.75 47.85 -5.89
N LYS A 39 -21.56 49.05 -6.44
CA LYS A 39 -21.05 49.24 -7.81
C LYS A 39 -19.53 49.33 -7.76
N GLY A 40 -18.82 48.24 -8.16
CA GLY A 40 -17.36 48.21 -8.25
C GLY A 40 -16.72 46.98 -7.62
N SER A 41 -15.38 46.82 -7.75
CA SER A 41 -14.65 45.71 -7.14
C SER A 41 -14.57 45.91 -5.63
N ILE A 42 -15.05 44.92 -4.87
CA ILE A 42 -14.95 44.90 -3.39
C ILE A 42 -13.53 44.55 -2.99
N GLY A 43 -12.83 45.47 -2.34
CA GLY A 43 -11.51 45.24 -1.79
C GLY A 43 -11.54 44.28 -0.57
N LEU A 44 -10.47 43.53 -0.38
CA LEU A 44 -10.34 42.67 0.80
C LEU A 44 -10.07 43.49 2.06
N THR A 45 -10.79 43.16 3.14
CA THR A 45 -10.52 43.75 4.45
C THR A 45 -9.15 43.29 4.99
N PRO A 46 -8.53 44.02 5.94
CA PRO A 46 -7.29 43.59 6.56
C PRO A 46 -7.38 42.18 7.15
N ARG A 47 -8.53 41.84 7.74
CA ARG A 47 -8.81 40.52 8.29
C ARG A 47 -8.91 39.44 7.21
N SER A 48 -9.56 39.72 6.08
CA SER A 48 -9.61 38.81 4.94
C SER A 48 -8.21 38.54 4.34
N LYS A 49 -7.34 39.57 4.29
CA LYS A 49 -5.94 39.40 3.89
C LYS A 49 -5.16 38.52 4.86
N LYS A 50 -5.39 38.67 6.18
CA LYS A 50 -4.79 37.81 7.22
C LYS A 50 -5.20 36.36 7.04
N VAL A 51 -6.50 36.09 6.78
CA VAL A 51 -7.02 34.73 6.50
C VAL A 51 -6.35 34.12 5.28
N LEU A 52 -6.17 34.85 4.19
CA LEU A 52 -5.49 34.36 2.99
C LEU A 52 -4.02 34.02 3.25
N ASN A 53 -3.32 34.84 4.04
CA ASN A 53 -1.95 34.55 4.43
C ASN A 53 -1.87 33.28 5.31
N LEU A 54 -2.79 33.12 6.25
CA LEU A 54 -2.87 31.93 7.09
C LEU A 54 -3.22 30.68 6.27
N ALA A 55 -4.10 30.80 5.27
CA ALA A 55 -4.41 29.72 4.35
C ALA A 55 -3.20 29.31 3.50
N MET A 56 -2.38 30.27 3.07
CA MET A 56 -1.12 30.01 2.37
C MET A 56 -0.12 29.27 3.27
N ASP A 57 -0.02 29.66 4.54
CA ASP A 57 0.82 28.99 5.52
C ASP A 57 0.38 27.55 5.79
N GLU A 58 -0.93 27.30 5.89
CA GLU A 58 -1.46 25.92 6.04
C GLU A 58 -1.19 25.08 4.79
N ALA A 59 -1.36 25.61 3.58
CA ALA A 59 -1.01 24.93 2.34
C ALA A 59 0.48 24.54 2.29
N ARG A 60 1.38 25.46 2.67
CA ARG A 60 2.83 25.19 2.74
C ARG A 60 3.19 24.11 3.76
N LYS A 61 2.57 24.13 4.94
CA LYS A 61 2.79 23.10 5.99
C LYS A 61 2.38 21.71 5.52
N MET A 62 1.36 21.64 4.68
CA MET A 62 0.85 20.39 4.10
C MET A 62 1.59 19.97 2.84
N GLY A 63 2.58 20.75 2.37
CA GLY A 63 3.34 20.46 1.17
C GLY A 63 2.59 20.72 -0.14
N HIS A 64 1.49 21.48 -0.09
CA HIS A 64 0.69 21.81 -1.27
C HIS A 64 1.21 23.08 -1.95
N ASN A 65 1.21 23.08 -3.28
CA ASN A 65 1.60 24.22 -4.12
C ASN A 65 0.41 25.08 -4.57
N TYR A 66 -0.79 24.81 -4.09
CA TYR A 66 -2.04 25.53 -4.38
C TYR A 66 -2.81 25.83 -3.09
N ILE A 67 -3.73 26.79 -3.15
CA ILE A 67 -4.63 27.13 -2.05
C ILE A 67 -6.04 26.67 -2.43
N GLY A 68 -6.52 25.58 -1.83
CA GLY A 68 -7.87 25.07 -1.99
C GLY A 68 -8.83 25.62 -0.93
N THR A 69 -10.12 25.23 -1.02
CA THR A 69 -11.18 25.62 -0.08
C THR A 69 -10.88 25.18 1.35
N GLU A 70 -10.26 24.03 1.51
CA GLU A 70 -9.80 23.44 2.76
C GLU A 70 -8.77 24.34 3.49
N HIS A 71 -7.79 24.84 2.74
CA HIS A 71 -6.78 25.75 3.31
C HIS A 71 -7.41 27.08 3.75
N LEU A 72 -8.42 27.56 3.00
CA LEU A 72 -9.19 28.75 3.36
C LEU A 72 -9.99 28.53 4.64
N LEU A 73 -10.61 27.37 4.82
CA LEU A 73 -11.33 27.01 6.04
C LEU A 73 -10.40 26.92 7.24
N LEU A 74 -9.25 26.26 7.09
CA LEU A 74 -8.23 26.19 8.13
C LEU A 74 -7.66 27.57 8.49
N GLY A 75 -7.45 28.44 7.50
CA GLY A 75 -7.05 29.83 7.68
C GLY A 75 -8.08 30.66 8.46
N LEU A 76 -9.37 30.47 8.18
CA LEU A 76 -10.48 31.08 8.91
C LEU A 76 -10.53 30.62 10.37
N ILE A 77 -10.42 29.33 10.62
CA ILE A 77 -10.42 28.76 11.96
C ILE A 77 -9.21 29.25 12.76
N ARG A 78 -8.04 29.34 12.13
CA ARG A 78 -6.80 29.81 12.77
C ARG A 78 -6.82 31.29 13.09
N GLU A 79 -7.51 32.12 12.29
CA GLU A 79 -7.69 33.53 12.56
C GLU A 79 -8.48 33.77 13.85
N GLY A 80 -9.51 32.95 14.10
CA GLY A 80 -10.17 32.75 15.40
C GLY A 80 -11.16 33.83 15.86
N GLU A 81 -11.04 35.05 15.38
CA GLU A 81 -11.84 36.19 15.85
C GLU A 81 -12.90 36.71 14.83
N GLY A 82 -12.93 36.09 13.65
CA GLY A 82 -13.82 36.49 12.55
C GLY A 82 -15.27 36.09 12.79
N VAL A 83 -16.19 36.77 12.08
CA VAL A 83 -17.64 36.49 12.10
C VAL A 83 -17.90 35.01 11.76
N ALA A 84 -17.17 34.45 10.82
CA ALA A 84 -17.31 33.05 10.42
C ALA A 84 -17.07 32.07 11.59
N VAL A 85 -16.03 32.29 12.41
CA VAL A 85 -15.74 31.44 13.55
C VAL A 85 -16.80 31.62 14.66
N ARG A 86 -17.29 32.84 14.86
CA ARG A 86 -18.39 33.08 15.82
C ARG A 86 -19.66 32.37 15.42
N ILE A 87 -20.01 32.37 14.14
CA ILE A 87 -21.16 31.61 13.63
C ILE A 87 -20.99 30.11 13.89
N LEU A 88 -19.80 29.55 13.62
CA LEU A 88 -19.53 28.14 13.91
C LEU A 88 -19.67 27.81 15.41
N MET A 89 -19.22 28.70 16.29
CA MET A 89 -19.40 28.57 17.75
C MET A 89 -20.87 28.66 18.16
N ASP A 90 -21.62 29.62 17.62
CA ASP A 90 -23.06 29.79 17.90
C ASP A 90 -23.93 28.61 17.42
N LEU A 91 -23.43 27.87 16.42
CA LEU A 91 -24.07 26.64 15.92
C LEU A 91 -23.67 25.40 16.72
N ASN A 92 -22.92 25.55 17.82
CA ASN A 92 -22.36 24.46 18.60
C ASN A 92 -21.55 23.44 17.76
N SER A 93 -20.99 23.91 16.64
CA SER A 93 -20.14 23.05 15.80
C SER A 93 -18.77 22.89 16.47
N ASP A 94 -18.31 21.66 16.57
CA ASP A 94 -16.99 21.35 17.13
C ASP A 94 -15.88 21.76 16.14
N ILE A 95 -15.29 22.94 16.37
CA ILE A 95 -14.24 23.50 15.49
C ILE A 95 -13.01 22.58 15.46
N SER A 96 -12.71 21.87 16.54
CA SER A 96 -11.59 20.92 16.59
C SER A 96 -11.86 19.72 15.69
N ASN A 97 -13.10 19.22 15.70
CA ASN A 97 -13.53 18.12 14.85
C ASN A 97 -13.51 18.52 13.37
N ILE A 98 -14.01 19.72 13.00
CA ILE A 98 -13.96 20.24 11.63
C ILE A 98 -12.50 20.34 11.14
N LYS A 99 -11.58 20.81 12.01
CA LYS A 99 -10.16 20.92 11.67
C LYS A 99 -9.53 19.54 11.43
N GLU A 100 -9.77 18.58 12.32
CA GLU A 100 -9.24 17.23 12.18
C GLU A 100 -9.79 16.54 10.92
N GLU A 101 -11.08 16.67 10.65
CA GLU A 101 -11.73 16.10 9.46
C GLU A 101 -11.17 16.68 8.14
N VAL A 102 -10.95 17.99 8.10
CA VAL A 102 -10.32 18.64 6.95
C VAL A 102 -8.89 18.15 6.73
N VAL A 103 -8.11 17.96 7.79
CA VAL A 103 -6.73 17.46 7.71
C VAL A 103 -6.73 15.99 7.27
N ASP A 104 -7.64 15.17 7.76
CA ASP A 104 -7.80 13.76 7.36
C ASP A 104 -8.18 13.62 5.90
N LEU A 105 -9.10 14.45 5.40
CA LEU A 105 -9.51 14.47 3.99
C LEU A 105 -8.39 14.94 3.04
N LEU A 106 -7.48 15.80 3.51
CA LEU A 106 -6.31 16.29 2.76
C LEU A 106 -5.15 15.30 2.74
N GLY A 107 -4.98 14.53 3.81
CA GLY A 107 -3.89 13.56 3.94
C GLY A 107 -4.01 12.34 3.05
N GLY A 108 -4.99 12.28 2.13
CA GLY A 108 -5.18 11.16 1.19
C GLY A 108 -5.56 9.84 1.88
N LYS A 109 -5.83 9.85 3.18
CA LYS A 109 -6.42 8.71 3.88
C LYS A 109 -7.93 8.77 3.68
N ASN A 110 -8.41 8.00 2.72
CA ASN A 110 -9.82 7.68 2.59
C ASN A 110 -10.30 6.96 3.86
N SER A 111 -10.63 7.71 4.88
CA SER A 111 -11.39 7.18 6.01
C SER A 111 -12.83 7.68 5.93
N ARG A 112 -13.59 7.18 4.94
CA ARG A 112 -15.02 7.02 5.14
C ARG A 112 -15.25 5.86 6.10
N GLN A 113 -14.84 6.03 7.35
CA GLN A 113 -15.44 5.29 8.43
C GLN A 113 -16.47 6.20 9.07
N LYS A 114 -17.78 5.84 8.89
CA LYS A 114 -18.76 6.12 9.91
C LYS A 114 -18.07 5.92 11.25
N LYS A 115 -18.04 6.95 12.11
CA LYS A 115 -17.80 6.77 13.55
C LYS A 115 -18.88 5.84 14.12
N SER A 116 -18.78 4.56 13.89
CA SER A 116 -19.02 3.62 14.96
C SER A 116 -17.88 3.91 15.93
N LYS A 117 -18.23 4.26 17.17
CA LYS A 117 -17.34 4.50 18.31
C LYS A 117 -16.02 3.76 18.08
N SER A 118 -14.89 4.50 17.83
CA SER A 118 -13.59 3.90 17.89
C SER A 118 -13.40 3.51 19.35
N SER A 119 -13.83 2.29 19.68
CA SER A 119 -13.14 1.58 20.73
C SER A 119 -11.68 1.66 20.30
N SER A 120 -10.83 2.29 21.10
CA SER A 120 -9.38 2.20 20.97
C SER A 120 -9.10 0.76 20.57
N ARG A 121 -8.52 0.53 19.34
CA ARG A 121 -8.28 -0.84 18.86
C ARG A 121 -7.61 -1.59 20.00
N LYS A 122 -8.30 -2.58 20.55
CA LYS A 122 -7.81 -3.43 21.64
C LYS A 122 -6.63 -4.31 21.20
N THR A 123 -6.15 -4.13 19.95
CA THR A 123 -5.21 -5.01 19.25
C THR A 123 -3.88 -4.33 18.89
N LYS A 124 -3.31 -3.52 19.81
CA LYS A 124 -2.05 -2.79 19.54
C LYS A 124 -0.85 -3.70 19.33
N ASN A 125 -0.74 -4.75 20.15
CA ASN A 125 0.38 -5.69 20.02
C ASN A 125 0.21 -6.55 18.75
N LEU A 126 -1.02 -6.94 18.40
CA LEU A 126 -1.30 -7.67 17.17
C LEU A 126 -0.95 -6.83 15.94
N ASP A 127 -1.40 -5.58 15.89
CA ASP A 127 -1.19 -4.67 14.75
C ASP A 127 0.31 -4.36 14.53
N GLU A 128 1.18 -4.51 15.56
CA GLU A 128 2.63 -4.35 15.46
C GLU A 128 3.31 -5.53 14.75
N TYR A 129 2.80 -6.75 14.94
CA TYR A 129 3.42 -7.99 14.43
C TYR A 129 2.59 -8.69 13.35
N SER A 130 1.67 -7.97 12.72
CA SER A 130 0.76 -8.56 11.75
C SER A 130 0.37 -7.60 10.62
N ARG A 131 -0.19 -8.18 9.54
CA ARG A 131 -0.80 -7.43 8.44
C ARG A 131 -2.29 -7.72 8.40
N ASP A 132 -3.11 -6.69 8.49
CA ASP A 132 -4.57 -6.81 8.33
C ASP A 132 -4.93 -6.88 6.84
N LEU A 133 -5.14 -8.09 6.33
CA LEU A 133 -5.49 -8.33 4.92
C LEU A 133 -6.87 -7.74 4.57
N THR A 134 -7.81 -7.71 5.54
CA THR A 134 -9.12 -7.11 5.33
C THR A 134 -9.04 -5.59 5.20
N GLU A 135 -8.15 -4.94 5.94
CA GLU A 135 -7.90 -3.50 5.80
C GLU A 135 -7.18 -3.21 4.47
N MET A 136 -6.19 -4.01 4.09
CA MET A 136 -5.52 -3.91 2.78
C MET A 136 -6.49 -4.10 1.61
N ALA A 137 -7.44 -5.04 1.74
CA ALA A 137 -8.51 -5.22 0.75
C ALA A 137 -9.42 -3.99 0.62
N ARG A 138 -9.80 -3.34 1.74
CA ARG A 138 -10.56 -2.09 1.72
C ARG A 138 -9.82 -0.93 1.06
N GLU A 139 -8.50 -0.92 1.20
CA GLU A 139 -7.62 0.09 0.62
C GLU A 139 -7.24 -0.23 -0.85
N ASN A 140 -7.76 -1.32 -1.43
CA ASN A 140 -7.40 -1.84 -2.76
C ASN A 140 -5.89 -2.03 -2.95
N LYS A 141 -5.22 -2.51 -1.91
CA LYS A 141 -3.76 -2.77 -1.91
C LYS A 141 -3.42 -4.23 -2.20
N LEU A 142 -4.43 -5.11 -2.28
CA LEU A 142 -4.25 -6.51 -2.63
C LEU A 142 -4.44 -6.69 -4.13
N ASP A 143 -3.65 -7.58 -4.70
CA ASP A 143 -3.77 -7.97 -6.09
C ASP A 143 -5.08 -8.76 -6.32
N PRO A 144 -5.65 -8.72 -7.53
CA PRO A 144 -6.86 -9.47 -7.85
C PRO A 144 -6.56 -10.98 -7.79
N VAL A 145 -7.43 -11.73 -7.11
CA VAL A 145 -7.31 -13.20 -7.01
C VAL A 145 -8.17 -13.86 -8.08
N ILE A 146 -7.54 -14.67 -8.93
CA ILE A 146 -8.15 -15.29 -10.11
C ILE A 146 -8.00 -16.80 -10.01
N GLY A 147 -9.05 -17.53 -10.37
CA GLY A 147 -9.00 -18.99 -10.53
C GLY A 147 -8.95 -19.79 -9.23
N ARG A 148 -9.20 -19.17 -8.07
CA ARG A 148 -9.16 -19.81 -6.74
C ARG A 148 -10.49 -19.87 -6.01
N ASP A 149 -11.61 -19.68 -6.72
CA ASP A 149 -12.95 -19.67 -6.11
C ASP A 149 -13.31 -20.97 -5.41
N LYS A 150 -12.86 -22.11 -5.92
CA LYS A 150 -13.13 -23.42 -5.32
C LYS A 150 -12.45 -23.56 -3.96
N GLU A 151 -11.18 -23.19 -3.89
CA GLU A 151 -10.39 -23.25 -2.65
C GLU A 151 -10.90 -22.25 -1.63
N ILE A 152 -11.20 -21.01 -2.04
CA ILE A 152 -11.77 -19.97 -1.15
C ILE A 152 -13.11 -20.45 -0.59
N ASN A 153 -14.02 -20.96 -1.43
CA ASN A 153 -15.29 -21.51 -1.00
C ASN A 153 -15.10 -22.69 -0.02
N ARG A 154 -14.08 -23.52 -0.26
CA ARG A 154 -13.75 -24.62 0.66
C ARG A 154 -13.25 -24.11 2.00
N VAL A 155 -12.42 -23.07 2.02
CA VAL A 155 -11.97 -22.40 3.24
C VAL A 155 -13.17 -21.82 4.01
N ILE A 156 -14.07 -21.11 3.34
CA ILE A 156 -15.32 -20.57 3.92
C ILE A 156 -16.17 -21.69 4.52
N GLN A 157 -16.33 -22.79 3.80
CA GLN A 157 -17.08 -23.94 4.27
C GLN A 157 -16.46 -24.57 5.53
N VAL A 158 -15.13 -24.66 5.59
CA VAL A 158 -14.41 -25.19 6.77
C VAL A 158 -14.57 -24.23 7.95
N LEU A 159 -14.37 -22.92 7.76
CA LEU A 159 -14.54 -21.90 8.81
C LEU A 159 -15.93 -21.90 9.42
N SER A 160 -16.95 -22.29 8.64
CA SER A 160 -18.36 -22.35 9.07
C SER A 160 -18.73 -23.65 9.81
N ARG A 161 -17.81 -24.60 9.97
CA ARG A 161 -18.06 -25.89 10.67
C ARG A 161 -18.12 -25.69 12.18
N ARG A 162 -18.83 -26.57 12.85
CA ARG A 162 -18.89 -26.62 14.34
C ARG A 162 -17.60 -27.16 14.95
N THR A 163 -16.94 -28.09 14.26
CA THR A 163 -15.70 -28.76 14.70
C THR A 163 -14.75 -28.86 13.52
N LYS A 164 -13.43 -28.92 13.75
CA LYS A 164 -12.40 -28.83 12.72
C LYS A 164 -12.62 -27.61 11.81
N ASN A 165 -12.88 -26.47 12.44
CA ASN A 165 -13.22 -25.21 11.77
C ASN A 165 -12.00 -24.33 11.47
N ASN A 166 -10.81 -24.89 11.54
CA ASN A 166 -9.57 -24.22 11.15
C ASN A 166 -9.04 -24.89 9.88
N PRO A 167 -9.07 -24.24 8.71
CA PRO A 167 -8.49 -24.80 7.49
C PRO A 167 -6.97 -24.73 7.52
N VAL A 168 -6.32 -25.74 6.92
CA VAL A 168 -4.90 -25.72 6.57
C VAL A 168 -4.78 -25.88 5.07
N LEU A 169 -4.24 -24.88 4.40
CA LEU A 169 -3.89 -24.91 3.00
C LEU A 169 -2.62 -25.73 2.81
N ILE A 170 -2.72 -26.82 2.09
CA ILE A 170 -1.61 -27.73 1.85
C ILE A 170 -1.30 -27.72 0.35
N GLY A 171 -0.09 -27.36 -0.02
CA GLY A 171 0.35 -27.32 -1.41
C GLY A 171 1.82 -26.95 -1.51
N GLU A 172 2.38 -27.14 -2.68
CA GLU A 172 3.77 -26.81 -2.96
C GLU A 172 4.05 -25.30 -2.85
N PRO A 173 5.30 -24.88 -2.66
CA PRO A 173 5.65 -23.46 -2.68
C PRO A 173 5.27 -22.83 -4.04
N GLY A 174 4.76 -21.60 -4.01
CA GLY A 174 4.43 -20.86 -5.23
C GLY A 174 3.09 -21.20 -5.91
N VAL A 175 2.28 -22.14 -5.37
CA VAL A 175 0.95 -22.46 -5.92
C VAL A 175 -0.13 -21.41 -5.56
N GLY A 176 0.20 -20.35 -4.83
CA GLY A 176 -0.75 -19.28 -4.49
C GLY A 176 -1.58 -19.51 -3.22
N LYS A 177 -1.05 -20.20 -2.19
CA LYS A 177 -1.75 -20.39 -0.90
C LYS A 177 -2.12 -19.06 -0.24
N THR A 178 -1.23 -18.10 -0.25
CA THR A 178 -1.46 -16.75 0.34
C THR A 178 -2.52 -15.99 -0.43
N ALA A 179 -2.54 -16.08 -1.77
CA ALA A 179 -3.56 -15.46 -2.62
C ALA A 179 -4.99 -15.93 -2.27
N ILE A 180 -5.19 -17.20 -1.89
CA ILE A 180 -6.49 -17.71 -1.45
C ILE A 180 -7.00 -16.94 -0.22
N ILE A 181 -6.12 -16.59 0.70
CA ILE A 181 -6.47 -15.86 1.92
C ILE A 181 -6.71 -14.36 1.63
N GLU A 182 -5.95 -13.80 0.71
CA GLU A 182 -6.20 -12.45 0.19
C GLU A 182 -7.56 -12.37 -0.52
N GLY A 183 -7.90 -13.38 -1.33
CA GLY A 183 -9.21 -13.51 -1.94
C GLY A 183 -10.34 -13.65 -0.91
N LEU A 184 -10.14 -14.40 0.16
CA LEU A 184 -11.09 -14.46 1.28
C LEU A 184 -11.28 -13.08 1.91
N ALA A 185 -10.22 -12.32 2.14
CA ALA A 185 -10.30 -10.97 2.69
C ALA A 185 -11.06 -10.02 1.74
N GLN A 186 -10.84 -10.11 0.43
CA GLN A 186 -11.58 -9.35 -0.58
C GLN A 186 -13.07 -9.73 -0.59
N MET A 187 -13.40 -11.02 -0.47
CA MET A 187 -14.79 -11.49 -0.40
C MET A 187 -15.49 -11.02 0.89
N ILE A 188 -14.80 -10.94 2.01
CA ILE A 188 -15.35 -10.38 3.27
C ILE A 188 -15.66 -8.89 3.10
N VAL A 189 -14.78 -8.13 2.47
CA VAL A 189 -14.94 -6.69 2.25
C VAL A 189 -16.06 -6.39 1.26
N SER A 190 -16.21 -7.22 0.23
CA SER A 190 -17.30 -7.13 -0.76
C SER A 190 -18.61 -7.73 -0.27
N GLU A 191 -18.67 -8.18 0.99
CA GLU A 191 -19.85 -8.82 1.62
C GLU A 191 -20.34 -10.10 0.89
N ASN A 192 -19.47 -10.72 0.10
CA ASN A 192 -19.79 -11.94 -0.63
C ASN A 192 -19.41 -13.21 0.16
N VAL A 193 -19.76 -13.24 1.44
CA VAL A 193 -19.51 -14.34 2.38
C VAL A 193 -20.73 -14.59 3.25
N PRO A 194 -20.87 -15.79 3.87
CA PRO A 194 -21.94 -16.05 4.84
C PRO A 194 -21.92 -15.06 6.00
N GLU A 195 -23.09 -14.78 6.60
CA GLU A 195 -23.29 -13.84 7.71
C GLU A 195 -22.29 -14.01 8.87
N LEU A 196 -21.89 -15.26 9.14
CA LEU A 196 -20.89 -15.61 10.15
C LEU A 196 -19.53 -14.92 9.94
N LEU A 197 -19.18 -14.58 8.71
CA LEU A 197 -17.88 -14.01 8.31
C LEU A 197 -17.93 -12.52 7.96
N LEU A 198 -19.12 -11.91 7.83
CA LEU A 198 -19.30 -10.53 7.37
C LEU A 198 -18.52 -9.48 8.17
N ASN A 199 -18.34 -9.69 9.47
CA ASN A 199 -17.63 -8.73 10.33
C ASN A 199 -16.27 -9.23 10.81
N LYS A 200 -15.74 -10.27 10.19
CA LYS A 200 -14.44 -10.81 10.56
C LYS A 200 -13.29 -10.04 9.92
N ARG A 201 -12.18 -9.98 10.61
CA ARG A 201 -10.91 -9.46 10.14
C ARG A 201 -9.97 -10.64 9.89
N VAL A 202 -9.38 -10.70 8.71
CA VAL A 202 -8.32 -11.67 8.39
C VAL A 202 -6.99 -10.99 8.63
N VAL A 203 -6.20 -11.52 9.56
CA VAL A 203 -4.94 -10.92 9.98
C VAL A 203 -3.81 -11.93 9.81
N SER A 204 -2.82 -11.58 9.00
CA SER A 204 -1.63 -12.41 8.76
C SER A 204 -0.56 -12.13 9.81
N LEU A 205 -0.18 -13.14 10.60
CA LEU A 205 0.83 -13.03 11.64
C LEU A 205 2.24 -13.16 11.04
N ASP A 206 3.09 -12.20 11.31
CA ASP A 206 4.52 -12.26 10.97
C ASP A 206 5.32 -12.82 12.18
N LEU A 207 5.62 -14.10 12.11
CA LEU A 207 6.39 -14.78 13.14
C LEU A 207 7.84 -14.28 13.21
N SER A 208 8.42 -13.87 12.09
CA SER A 208 9.78 -13.36 12.03
C SER A 208 9.90 -12.04 12.80
N SER A 209 8.92 -11.15 12.67
CA SER A 209 8.84 -9.89 13.41
C SER A 209 8.67 -10.13 14.93
N LEU A 210 7.90 -11.15 15.34
CA LEU A 210 7.74 -11.52 16.75
C LEU A 210 9.04 -12.00 17.39
N VAL A 211 9.88 -12.71 16.63
CA VAL A 211 11.19 -13.21 17.08
C VAL A 211 12.25 -12.10 17.03
N ALA A 212 12.16 -11.19 16.08
CA ALA A 212 13.14 -10.13 15.88
C ALA A 212 13.30 -9.27 17.16
N GLY A 213 14.56 -9.05 17.56
CA GLY A 213 14.91 -8.25 18.75
C GLY A 213 14.63 -8.89 20.09
N SER A 214 14.10 -10.13 20.16
CA SER A 214 14.01 -10.87 21.43
C SER A 214 15.37 -11.47 21.76
N LYS A 215 15.99 -11.01 22.87
CA LYS A 215 17.26 -11.55 23.36
C LYS A 215 17.08 -12.88 24.11
N TYR A 216 15.89 -13.10 24.64
CA TYR A 216 15.57 -14.24 25.47
C TYR A 216 14.28 -14.94 25.02
N ARG A 217 14.21 -16.23 25.12
CA ARG A 217 13.02 -17.06 24.80
C ARG A 217 11.74 -16.53 25.48
N GLY A 218 11.82 -16.07 26.71
CA GLY A 218 10.67 -15.56 27.46
C GLY A 218 10.04 -14.29 26.89
N GLU A 219 10.81 -13.45 26.17
CA GLU A 219 10.29 -12.23 25.55
C GLU A 219 9.37 -12.56 24.36
N PHE A 220 9.76 -13.50 23.51
CA PHE A 220 8.91 -14.01 22.43
C PHE A 220 7.61 -14.62 22.96
N GLU A 221 7.73 -15.51 23.98
CA GLU A 221 6.55 -16.14 24.59
C GLU A 221 5.58 -15.09 25.16
N GLN A 222 6.10 -14.03 25.79
CA GLN A 222 5.27 -12.94 26.31
C GLN A 222 4.58 -12.14 25.19
N ARG A 223 5.31 -11.80 24.11
CA ARG A 223 4.73 -11.11 22.94
C ARG A 223 3.63 -11.95 22.31
N LEU A 224 3.90 -13.23 22.04
CA LEU A 224 2.91 -14.13 21.44
C LEU A 224 1.68 -14.30 22.35
N LYS A 225 1.86 -14.42 23.67
CA LYS A 225 0.74 -14.46 24.61
C LYS A 225 -0.08 -13.18 24.62
N ALA A 226 0.56 -12.00 24.55
CA ALA A 226 -0.13 -10.72 24.46
C ALA A 226 -0.98 -10.63 23.18
N VAL A 227 -0.39 -10.99 22.03
CA VAL A 227 -1.09 -11.06 20.74
C VAL A 227 -2.27 -12.02 20.81
N MET A 228 -2.08 -13.22 21.36
CA MET A 228 -3.15 -14.21 21.50
C MET A 228 -4.29 -13.74 22.41
N THR A 229 -3.97 -13.04 23.48
CA THR A 229 -4.98 -12.47 24.37
C THR A 229 -5.83 -11.43 23.64
N GLU A 230 -5.20 -10.55 22.87
CA GLU A 230 -5.91 -9.53 22.06
C GLU A 230 -6.83 -10.17 21.01
N ILE A 231 -6.39 -11.24 20.33
CA ILE A 231 -7.20 -11.96 19.34
C ILE A 231 -8.42 -12.59 19.99
N ILE A 232 -8.25 -13.25 21.14
CA ILE A 232 -9.35 -13.92 21.86
C ILE A 232 -10.35 -12.89 22.40
N GLU A 233 -9.86 -11.78 22.96
CA GLU A 233 -10.73 -10.71 23.49
C GLU A 233 -11.50 -9.98 22.39
N SER A 234 -10.93 -9.85 21.19
CA SER A 234 -11.59 -9.22 20.04
C SER A 234 -12.73 -10.09 19.51
N GLY A 235 -12.52 -11.40 19.38
CA GLY A 235 -13.52 -12.39 18.94
C GLY A 235 -13.94 -12.29 17.47
N ASP A 236 -13.46 -11.29 16.72
CA ASP A 236 -13.78 -11.04 15.32
C ASP A 236 -12.59 -11.31 14.37
N ILE A 237 -11.48 -11.83 14.88
CA ILE A 237 -10.23 -12.05 14.13
C ILE A 237 -10.14 -13.51 13.68
N ILE A 238 -9.79 -13.69 12.40
CA ILE A 238 -9.32 -14.94 11.81
C ILE A 238 -7.82 -14.77 11.59
N LEU A 239 -7.04 -15.58 12.31
CA LEU A 239 -5.59 -15.52 12.27
C LEU A 239 -5.07 -16.33 11.08
N PHE A 240 -4.35 -15.71 10.16
CA PHE A 240 -3.60 -16.43 9.12
C PHE A 240 -2.16 -16.63 9.54
N ILE A 241 -1.68 -17.88 9.43
CA ILE A 241 -0.32 -18.29 9.76
C ILE A 241 0.28 -18.96 8.55
N ASP A 242 1.14 -18.23 7.87
CA ASP A 242 1.94 -18.82 6.80
C ASP A 242 3.08 -19.67 7.38
N GLU A 243 3.55 -20.66 6.64
CA GLU A 243 4.55 -21.61 7.11
C GLU A 243 4.25 -22.16 8.52
N MET A 244 3.00 -22.57 8.73
CA MET A 244 2.51 -23.01 10.05
C MET A 244 3.39 -24.07 10.72
N HIS A 245 4.14 -24.85 9.95
CA HIS A 245 5.08 -25.84 10.44
C HIS A 245 6.20 -25.22 11.32
N THR A 246 6.54 -23.96 11.13
CA THR A 246 7.55 -23.25 11.93
C THR A 246 7.11 -23.09 13.38
N LEU A 247 5.80 -23.00 13.64
CA LEU A 247 5.25 -22.95 15.00
C LEU A 247 5.37 -24.27 15.76
N VAL A 248 5.31 -25.40 15.04
CA VAL A 248 5.22 -26.74 15.61
C VAL A 248 6.57 -27.44 15.60
N GLY A 249 7.39 -27.20 14.57
CA GLY A 249 8.65 -27.90 14.31
C GLY A 249 9.88 -27.32 14.96
N ALA A 250 9.81 -26.12 15.48
CA ALA A 250 10.95 -25.43 16.09
C ALA A 250 11.47 -26.05 17.38
N GLY A 251 10.77 -27.05 17.98
CA GLY A 251 11.12 -27.69 19.25
C GLY A 251 12.23 -28.75 19.21
N ALA A 252 12.77 -29.12 18.04
CA ALA A 252 13.74 -30.21 17.90
C ALA A 252 15.21 -29.78 18.07
N ALA A 253 15.53 -28.48 18.03
CA ALA A 253 16.86 -27.95 18.30
C ALA A 253 16.87 -27.29 19.68
N GLU A 254 17.96 -27.50 20.47
CA GLU A 254 18.14 -26.82 21.75
C GLU A 254 18.02 -25.31 21.59
N GLY A 255 16.94 -24.75 22.15
CA GLY A 255 16.61 -23.30 22.02
C GLY A 255 15.45 -22.94 21.09
N ALA A 256 14.84 -23.90 20.40
CA ALA A 256 13.72 -23.64 19.50
C ALA A 256 12.42 -23.31 20.27
N ILE A 257 11.69 -22.39 19.72
CA ILE A 257 10.52 -21.75 20.33
C ILE A 257 9.31 -22.64 20.10
N ASP A 258 8.69 -23.13 21.14
CA ASP A 258 7.47 -23.95 21.06
C ASP A 258 6.23 -23.06 21.17
N ALA A 259 5.98 -22.31 20.09
CA ALA A 259 4.79 -21.48 19.98
C ALA A 259 3.48 -22.31 19.95
N ALA A 260 3.58 -23.59 19.56
CA ALA A 260 2.45 -24.49 19.54
C ALA A 260 1.81 -24.67 20.93
N ASN A 261 2.62 -24.70 21.99
CA ASN A 261 2.10 -24.83 23.36
C ASN A 261 1.26 -23.62 23.81
N ILE A 262 1.45 -22.44 23.20
CA ILE A 262 0.65 -21.25 23.47
C ILE A 262 -0.66 -21.29 22.67
N LEU A 263 -0.61 -21.75 21.40
CA LEU A 263 -1.77 -21.78 20.50
C LEU A 263 -2.71 -22.96 20.78
N LYS A 264 -2.19 -24.14 21.11
CA LYS A 264 -2.96 -25.36 21.34
C LYS A 264 -4.11 -25.21 22.33
N PRO A 265 -3.97 -24.56 23.50
CA PRO A 265 -5.09 -24.39 24.43
C PRO A 265 -6.23 -23.56 23.85
N ALA A 266 -5.93 -22.44 23.14
CA ALA A 266 -6.92 -21.56 22.54
C ALA A 266 -7.66 -22.26 21.38
N LEU A 267 -6.92 -22.98 20.52
CA LEU A 267 -7.50 -23.82 19.46
C LEU A 267 -8.35 -24.95 20.06
N ALA A 268 -7.90 -25.57 21.15
CA ALA A 268 -8.64 -26.66 21.80
C ALA A 268 -9.97 -26.21 22.38
N ARG A 269 -10.04 -24.99 22.94
CA ARG A 269 -11.27 -24.42 23.49
C ARG A 269 -12.17 -23.79 22.42
N GLY A 270 -11.68 -23.64 21.17
CA GLY A 270 -12.41 -22.96 20.08
C GLY A 270 -12.49 -21.45 20.26
N GLU A 271 -11.59 -20.86 21.05
CA GLU A 271 -11.47 -19.41 21.29
C GLU A 271 -10.73 -18.70 20.18
N LEU A 272 -10.00 -19.47 19.36
CA LEU A 272 -9.23 -18.99 18.22
C LEU A 272 -9.72 -19.63 16.92
N GLN A 273 -9.98 -18.81 15.91
CA GLN A 273 -10.11 -19.25 14.53
C GLN A 273 -8.78 -18.95 13.78
N ALA A 274 -8.20 -19.97 13.18
CA ALA A 274 -6.94 -19.84 12.46
C ALA A 274 -7.00 -20.54 11.10
N ILE A 275 -6.29 -19.98 10.14
CA ILE A 275 -6.01 -20.57 8.84
C ILE A 275 -4.50 -20.80 8.77
N GLY A 276 -4.07 -22.01 8.51
CA GLY A 276 -2.66 -22.32 8.30
C GLY A 276 -2.33 -22.52 6.83
N ALA A 277 -1.09 -22.25 6.44
CA ALA A 277 -0.55 -22.67 5.14
C ALA A 277 0.77 -23.43 5.38
N THR A 278 1.00 -24.51 4.60
CA THR A 278 2.20 -25.33 4.70
C THR A 278 2.34 -26.22 3.46
N THR A 279 3.46 -26.92 3.31
CA THR A 279 3.65 -27.96 2.30
C THR A 279 3.08 -29.31 2.77
N LEU A 280 2.91 -30.26 1.84
CA LEU A 280 2.39 -31.59 2.18
C LEU A 280 3.34 -32.37 3.11
N ASP A 281 4.64 -32.28 2.87
CA ASP A 281 5.66 -32.99 3.65
C ASP A 281 5.74 -32.43 5.08
N GLU A 282 5.68 -31.11 5.22
CA GLU A 282 5.69 -30.45 6.52
C GLU A 282 4.39 -30.70 7.31
N TYR A 283 3.24 -30.73 6.61
CA TYR A 283 1.97 -31.09 7.23
C TYR A 283 2.02 -32.48 7.84
N ARG A 284 2.50 -33.50 7.07
CA ARG A 284 2.64 -34.87 7.52
C ARG A 284 3.65 -35.00 8.67
N LYS A 285 4.73 -34.24 8.61
CA LYS A 285 5.80 -34.31 9.58
C LYS A 285 5.46 -33.69 10.93
N TYR A 286 4.75 -32.56 10.92
CA TYR A 286 4.57 -31.71 12.09
C TYR A 286 3.12 -31.61 12.59
N ILE A 287 2.13 -31.53 11.69
CA ILE A 287 0.73 -31.28 12.06
C ILE A 287 -0.04 -32.59 12.26
N GLU A 288 0.06 -33.51 11.32
CA GLU A 288 -0.67 -34.77 11.35
C GLU A 288 -0.25 -35.67 12.52
N LYS A 289 1.01 -35.59 12.96
CA LYS A 289 1.52 -36.33 14.13
C LYS A 289 1.06 -35.76 15.45
N ASP A 290 0.61 -34.52 15.48
CA ASP A 290 0.12 -33.88 16.70
C ASP A 290 -1.38 -34.06 16.84
N ALA A 291 -1.82 -34.99 17.68
CA ALA A 291 -3.23 -35.33 17.86
C ALA A 291 -4.11 -34.15 18.31
N ALA A 292 -3.54 -33.12 18.94
CA ALA A 292 -4.28 -31.94 19.37
C ALA A 292 -4.59 -31.00 18.17
N LEU A 293 -3.62 -30.84 17.27
CA LEU A 293 -3.76 -30.04 16.05
C LEU A 293 -4.59 -30.78 14.99
N GLU A 294 -4.32 -32.05 14.75
CA GLU A 294 -5.03 -32.90 13.77
C GLU A 294 -6.56 -32.89 13.99
N ARG A 295 -7.00 -32.88 15.25
CA ARG A 295 -8.44 -32.81 15.61
C ARG A 295 -9.06 -31.42 15.40
N ARG A 296 -8.29 -30.39 15.21
CA ARG A 296 -8.75 -28.99 15.09
C ARG A 296 -8.64 -28.42 13.70
N PHE A 297 -7.67 -28.92 12.93
CA PHE A 297 -7.42 -28.46 11.59
C PHE A 297 -8.07 -29.39 10.54
N GLN A 298 -8.54 -28.79 9.46
CA GLN A 298 -9.04 -29.48 8.26
C GLN A 298 -8.15 -29.14 7.08
N SER A 299 -7.55 -30.14 6.48
CA SER A 299 -6.76 -29.97 5.26
C SER A 299 -7.61 -29.51 4.08
N VAL A 300 -7.06 -28.58 3.33
CA VAL A 300 -7.56 -28.08 2.03
C VAL A 300 -6.37 -28.16 1.07
N LEU A 301 -6.44 -29.07 0.11
CA LEU A 301 -5.39 -29.23 -0.89
C LEU A 301 -5.44 -28.07 -1.89
N VAL A 302 -4.28 -27.50 -2.18
CA VAL A 302 -4.07 -26.46 -3.17
C VAL A 302 -3.12 -27.01 -4.22
N GLU A 303 -3.68 -27.35 -5.38
CA GLU A 303 -2.91 -27.89 -6.51
C GLU A 303 -2.29 -26.77 -7.34
N GLU A 304 -1.27 -27.13 -8.14
CA GLU A 304 -0.69 -26.24 -9.15
C GLU A 304 -1.77 -25.83 -10.16
N ASN A 305 -1.77 -24.58 -10.58
CA ASN A 305 -2.68 -24.10 -11.62
C ASN A 305 -2.35 -24.72 -12.96
N SER A 306 -3.38 -24.94 -13.78
CA SER A 306 -3.19 -25.29 -15.20
C SER A 306 -2.51 -24.13 -15.94
N THR A 307 -1.97 -24.44 -17.12
CA THR A 307 -1.37 -23.40 -17.99
C THR A 307 -2.39 -22.35 -18.40
N GLU A 308 -3.63 -22.72 -18.65
CA GLU A 308 -4.71 -21.79 -19.00
C GLU A 308 -5.04 -20.88 -17.80
N GLU A 309 -5.24 -21.45 -16.61
CA GLU A 309 -5.48 -20.67 -15.38
C GLU A 309 -4.31 -19.72 -15.06
N ALA A 310 -3.07 -20.17 -15.26
CA ALA A 310 -1.89 -19.35 -15.05
C ALA A 310 -1.82 -18.14 -15.99
N VAL A 311 -2.20 -18.33 -17.28
CA VAL A 311 -2.31 -17.22 -18.25
C VAL A 311 -3.36 -16.21 -17.79
N ASP A 312 -4.52 -16.66 -17.33
CA ASP A 312 -5.57 -15.76 -16.83
C ASP A 312 -5.12 -14.99 -15.58
N ILE A 313 -4.41 -15.65 -14.68
CA ILE A 313 -3.82 -15.00 -13.49
C ILE A 313 -2.83 -13.90 -13.90
N LEU A 314 -1.89 -14.22 -14.81
CA LEU A 314 -0.89 -13.25 -15.26
C LEU A 314 -1.55 -12.08 -16.03
N LYS A 315 -2.60 -12.33 -16.82
CA LYS A 315 -3.38 -11.28 -17.48
C LYS A 315 -4.04 -10.35 -16.45
N GLY A 316 -4.53 -10.88 -15.34
CA GLY A 316 -5.10 -10.09 -14.25
C GLY A 316 -4.07 -9.31 -13.44
N LEU A 317 -2.83 -9.82 -13.35
CA LEU A 317 -1.72 -9.15 -12.64
C LEU A 317 -0.94 -8.16 -13.54
N ARG A 318 -1.22 -8.12 -14.84
CA ARG A 318 -0.47 -7.32 -15.83
C ARG A 318 -0.39 -5.85 -15.45
N ASP A 319 -1.53 -5.22 -15.15
CA ASP A 319 -1.60 -3.77 -14.91
C ASP A 319 -0.73 -3.31 -13.73
N PRO A 320 -0.71 -3.96 -12.55
CA PRO A 320 0.23 -3.68 -11.48
C PRO A 320 1.71 -3.78 -11.90
N TYR A 321 2.07 -4.82 -12.67
CA TYR A 321 3.45 -5.02 -13.13
C TYR A 321 3.86 -3.98 -14.18
N GLU A 322 3.00 -3.68 -15.15
CA GLU A 322 3.20 -2.59 -16.12
C GLU A 322 3.41 -1.24 -15.43
N ALA A 323 2.61 -0.94 -14.41
CA ALA A 323 2.71 0.29 -13.65
C ALA A 323 4.02 0.37 -12.84
N HIS A 324 4.44 -0.75 -12.22
CA HIS A 324 5.67 -0.83 -11.43
C HIS A 324 6.92 -0.65 -12.29
N HIS A 325 7.01 -1.40 -13.39
CA HIS A 325 8.18 -1.39 -14.28
C HIS A 325 8.14 -0.27 -15.32
N LYS A 326 6.98 0.37 -15.54
CA LYS A 326 6.75 1.37 -16.60
C LYS A 326 7.05 0.81 -17.99
N VAL A 327 6.60 -0.41 -18.24
CA VAL A 327 6.70 -1.13 -19.50
C VAL A 327 5.32 -1.64 -19.89
N LYS A 328 5.13 -1.99 -21.17
CA LYS A 328 3.94 -2.73 -21.62
C LYS A 328 4.27 -4.21 -21.75
N ILE A 329 3.33 -5.07 -21.38
CA ILE A 329 3.48 -6.53 -21.46
C ILE A 329 2.48 -7.07 -22.48
N THR A 330 2.96 -7.70 -23.55
CA THR A 330 2.09 -8.25 -24.57
C THR A 330 1.39 -9.53 -24.10
N ASP A 331 0.21 -9.82 -24.63
CA ASP A 331 -0.50 -11.08 -24.34
C ASP A 331 0.35 -12.29 -24.72
N GLN A 332 1.08 -12.20 -25.84
CA GLN A 332 1.97 -13.26 -26.30
C GLN A 332 3.12 -13.50 -25.31
N ALA A 333 3.72 -12.45 -24.74
CA ALA A 333 4.77 -12.60 -23.73
C ALA A 333 4.23 -13.32 -22.47
N ILE A 334 3.00 -13.04 -22.06
CA ILE A 334 2.35 -13.73 -20.94
C ILE A 334 2.18 -15.22 -21.25
N GLU A 335 1.62 -15.55 -22.41
CA GLU A 335 1.39 -16.93 -22.82
C GLU A 335 2.72 -17.71 -22.94
N ASP A 336 3.74 -17.10 -23.53
CA ASP A 336 5.06 -17.71 -23.67
C ASP A 336 5.77 -17.86 -22.32
N ALA A 337 5.65 -16.89 -21.42
CA ALA A 337 6.20 -16.99 -20.06
C ALA A 337 5.63 -18.19 -19.29
N VAL A 338 4.31 -18.44 -19.40
CA VAL A 338 3.67 -19.61 -18.80
C VAL A 338 4.17 -20.91 -19.45
N LEU A 339 4.18 -20.97 -20.78
CA LEU A 339 4.60 -22.16 -21.50
C LEU A 339 6.07 -22.50 -21.30
N LEU A 340 6.96 -21.49 -21.37
CA LEU A 340 8.40 -21.68 -21.19
C LEU A 340 8.73 -22.02 -19.74
N SER A 341 8.14 -21.35 -18.77
CA SER A 341 8.36 -21.67 -17.35
C SER A 341 7.85 -23.09 -17.03
N HIS A 342 6.69 -23.48 -17.54
CA HIS A 342 6.16 -24.83 -17.35
C HIS A 342 7.08 -25.91 -17.96
N ARG A 343 7.67 -25.64 -19.12
CA ARG A 343 8.52 -26.60 -19.85
C ARG A 343 9.94 -26.71 -19.29
N TYR A 344 10.54 -25.60 -18.87
CA TYR A 344 11.97 -25.53 -18.56
C TYR A 344 12.30 -25.37 -17.08
N ILE A 345 11.34 -24.87 -16.26
CA ILE A 345 11.51 -24.71 -14.82
C ILE A 345 10.73 -25.82 -14.10
N SER A 346 11.45 -26.87 -13.70
CA SER A 346 10.85 -28.07 -13.09
C SER A 346 10.84 -28.09 -11.57
N ASP A 347 11.59 -27.22 -10.94
CA ASP A 347 11.76 -27.11 -9.48
C ASP A 347 10.84 -26.12 -8.81
N ARG A 348 9.99 -25.44 -9.58
CA ARG A 348 8.98 -24.47 -9.14
C ARG A 348 7.63 -24.73 -9.77
N PHE A 349 6.58 -24.15 -9.21
CA PHE A 349 5.19 -24.39 -9.60
C PHE A 349 4.51 -23.13 -10.15
N LEU A 350 3.53 -23.35 -11.03
CA LEU A 350 2.66 -22.26 -11.50
C LEU A 350 1.71 -21.80 -10.38
N PRO A 351 1.37 -20.48 -10.32
CA PRO A 351 1.76 -19.44 -11.29
C PRO A 351 3.09 -18.76 -10.98
N ASP A 352 3.69 -18.98 -9.83
CA ASP A 352 4.85 -18.25 -9.28
C ASP A 352 6.04 -18.19 -10.26
N LYS A 353 6.43 -19.33 -10.83
CA LYS A 353 7.54 -19.39 -11.79
C LYS A 353 7.30 -18.56 -13.07
N ALA A 354 6.04 -18.40 -13.49
CA ALA A 354 5.70 -17.59 -14.64
C ALA A 354 5.64 -16.10 -14.29
N ILE A 355 5.19 -15.78 -13.09
CA ILE A 355 5.21 -14.42 -12.54
C ILE A 355 6.65 -13.93 -12.42
N ASP A 356 7.54 -14.74 -11.83
CA ASP A 356 8.97 -14.42 -11.71
C ASP A 356 9.61 -14.15 -13.09
N LEU A 357 9.25 -14.95 -14.11
CA LEU A 357 9.79 -14.78 -15.45
C LEU A 357 9.34 -13.46 -16.09
N ILE A 358 8.08 -13.07 -15.92
CA ILE A 358 7.56 -11.79 -16.42
C ILE A 358 8.19 -10.61 -15.65
N ASP A 359 8.38 -10.74 -14.33
CA ASP A 359 9.00 -9.71 -13.51
C ASP A 359 10.47 -9.46 -13.93
N GLU A 360 11.23 -10.53 -14.17
CA GLU A 360 12.60 -10.50 -14.65
C GLU A 360 12.70 -9.87 -16.05
N ALA A 361 11.84 -10.32 -17.00
CA ALA A 361 11.78 -9.76 -18.35
C ALA A 361 11.42 -8.26 -18.33
N ALA A 362 10.42 -7.87 -17.54
CA ALA A 362 10.01 -6.47 -17.38
C ALA A 362 11.14 -5.61 -16.78
N SER A 363 11.84 -6.14 -15.78
CA SER A 363 13.03 -5.51 -15.19
C SER A 363 14.15 -5.32 -16.21
N LYS A 364 14.43 -6.33 -17.03
CA LYS A 364 15.46 -6.30 -18.08
C LYS A 364 15.15 -5.24 -19.14
N VAL A 365 13.91 -5.21 -19.63
CA VAL A 365 13.44 -4.21 -20.61
C VAL A 365 13.53 -2.79 -20.04
N ARG A 366 13.06 -2.58 -18.80
CA ARG A 366 13.17 -1.30 -18.11
C ARG A 366 14.63 -0.85 -17.99
N LEU A 367 15.54 -1.75 -17.61
CA LEU A 367 16.95 -1.46 -17.43
C LEU A 367 17.60 -1.09 -18.76
N SER A 368 17.32 -1.85 -19.83
CA SER A 368 17.81 -1.60 -21.17
C SER A 368 17.40 -0.21 -21.66
N ASN A 369 16.13 0.16 -21.47
CA ASN A 369 15.61 1.49 -21.83
C ASN A 369 16.11 2.63 -20.93
N SER A 370 16.63 2.31 -19.74
CA SER A 370 17.14 3.30 -18.78
C SER A 370 18.64 3.52 -18.89
N THR A 371 19.36 2.60 -19.55
CA THR A 371 20.82 2.64 -19.67
C THR A 371 21.23 3.71 -20.70
N ARG A 372 22.07 4.65 -20.29
CA ARG A 372 22.60 5.66 -21.19
C ARG A 372 23.51 5.03 -22.24
N PRO A 373 23.48 5.53 -23.50
CA PRO A 373 24.37 5.05 -24.55
C PRO A 373 25.87 5.09 -24.13
N PRO A 374 26.70 4.13 -24.55
CA PRO A 374 28.11 4.08 -24.19
C PRO A 374 28.86 5.33 -24.62
N GLU A 375 28.45 5.98 -25.72
CA GLU A 375 29.00 7.24 -26.23
C GLU A 375 28.91 8.38 -25.19
N PHE A 376 27.89 8.36 -24.32
CA PHE A 376 27.73 9.32 -23.24
C PHE A 376 28.90 9.25 -22.24
N LYS A 377 29.37 8.04 -21.94
CA LYS A 377 30.50 7.82 -21.03
C LYS A 377 31.80 8.27 -21.66
N GLU A 378 31.99 7.99 -22.95
CA GLU A 378 33.19 8.40 -23.71
C GLU A 378 33.28 9.93 -23.83
N LEU A 379 32.16 10.58 -24.19
CA LEU A 379 32.12 12.04 -24.26
C LEU A 379 32.33 12.70 -22.89
N SER A 380 31.77 12.13 -21.84
CA SER A 380 31.98 12.63 -20.47
C SER A 380 33.45 12.51 -20.04
N GLN A 381 34.13 11.42 -20.37
CA GLN A 381 35.56 11.26 -20.08
C GLN A 381 36.40 12.26 -20.86
N LYS A 382 36.15 12.44 -22.17
CA LYS A 382 36.84 13.43 -23.00
C LYS A 382 36.63 14.87 -22.49
N LEU A 383 35.45 15.16 -21.98
CA LEU A 383 35.14 16.46 -21.37
C LEU A 383 35.94 16.68 -20.09
N GLU A 384 36.00 15.68 -19.21
CA GLU A 384 36.76 15.75 -17.97
C GLU A 384 38.28 15.91 -18.24
N GLU A 385 38.83 15.21 -19.26
CA GLU A 385 40.20 15.37 -19.70
C GLU A 385 40.47 16.79 -20.21
N ALA A 386 39.58 17.32 -21.06
CA ALA A 386 39.72 18.69 -21.58
C ALA A 386 39.65 19.76 -20.47
N GLU A 387 38.81 19.54 -19.46
CA GLU A 387 38.71 20.42 -18.27
C GLU A 387 40.01 20.38 -17.45
N LYS A 388 40.58 19.20 -17.21
CA LYS A 388 41.84 19.02 -16.48
C LYS A 388 43.03 19.67 -17.25
N GLU A 389 43.11 19.46 -18.57
CA GLU A 389 44.13 20.08 -19.40
C GLU A 389 44.02 21.61 -19.44
N LYS A 390 42.78 22.14 -19.49
CA LYS A 390 42.52 23.58 -19.42
C LYS A 390 43.01 24.15 -18.09
N GLU A 391 42.67 23.52 -16.96
CA GLU A 391 43.12 23.98 -15.65
C GLU A 391 44.65 23.94 -15.51
N ALA A 392 45.28 22.88 -16.03
CA ALA A 392 46.74 22.78 -16.03
C ALA A 392 47.39 23.88 -16.88
N ALA A 393 46.85 24.16 -18.07
CA ALA A 393 47.36 25.23 -18.95
C ALA A 393 47.18 26.62 -18.31
N VAL A 394 46.06 26.87 -17.60
CA VAL A 394 45.86 28.12 -16.85
C VAL A 394 46.89 28.27 -15.72
N LYS A 395 47.17 27.22 -14.95
CA LYS A 395 48.18 27.22 -13.88
C LYS A 395 49.57 27.48 -14.39
N ASN A 396 49.89 26.97 -15.59
CA ASN A 396 51.19 27.14 -16.25
C ASN A 396 51.29 28.45 -17.07
N GLN A 397 50.25 29.29 -17.05
CA GLN A 397 50.17 30.54 -17.83
C GLN A 397 50.26 30.33 -19.37
N GLU A 398 49.90 29.14 -19.86
CA GLU A 398 49.87 28.80 -21.29
C GLU A 398 48.49 29.23 -21.88
N PHE A 399 48.30 30.54 -22.06
CA PHE A 399 46.97 31.11 -22.39
C PHE A 399 46.43 30.67 -23.76
N GLU A 400 47.28 30.45 -24.76
CA GLU A 400 46.85 29.93 -26.07
C GLU A 400 46.31 28.49 -25.97
N LYS A 401 46.99 27.64 -25.20
CA LYS A 401 46.56 26.26 -24.96
C LYS A 401 45.28 26.23 -24.14
N ALA A 402 45.17 27.06 -23.11
CA ALA A 402 43.97 27.20 -22.32
C ALA A 402 42.77 27.64 -23.16
N ALA A 403 42.97 28.58 -24.11
CA ALA A 403 41.91 29.02 -25.03
C ALA A 403 41.43 27.88 -25.94
N ARG A 404 42.37 27.11 -26.53
CA ARG A 404 42.03 25.93 -27.36
C ARG A 404 41.28 24.87 -26.58
N MET A 405 41.71 24.58 -25.33
CA MET A 405 40.99 23.60 -24.48
C MET A 405 39.62 24.08 -24.05
N ARG A 406 39.44 25.39 -23.80
CA ARG A 406 38.11 25.96 -23.55
C ARG A 406 37.16 25.80 -24.74
N ASP A 407 37.63 26.01 -25.95
CA ASP A 407 36.82 25.86 -27.14
C ASP A 407 36.46 24.39 -27.38
N LYS A 408 37.39 23.46 -27.11
CA LYS A 408 37.15 22.01 -27.14
C LYS A 408 36.14 21.60 -26.07
N GLU A 409 36.27 22.08 -24.83
CA GLU A 409 35.29 21.86 -23.74
C GLU A 409 33.89 22.30 -24.16
N LYS A 410 33.75 23.50 -24.74
CA LYS A 410 32.48 24.04 -25.21
C LYS A 410 31.83 23.18 -26.28
N THR A 411 32.64 22.65 -27.23
CA THR A 411 32.13 21.74 -28.27
C THR A 411 31.67 20.45 -27.69
N LEU A 412 32.48 19.80 -26.81
CA LEU A 412 32.13 18.54 -26.16
C LEU A 412 30.89 18.66 -25.25
N ARG A 413 30.73 19.78 -24.54
CA ARG A 413 29.50 20.05 -23.76
C ARG A 413 28.29 20.13 -24.67
N LYS A 414 28.40 20.78 -25.81
CA LYS A 414 27.28 20.90 -26.76
C LYS A 414 26.91 19.55 -27.35
N GLU A 415 27.91 18.75 -27.78
CA GLU A 415 27.70 17.38 -28.26
C GLU A 415 27.04 16.48 -27.20
N LEU A 416 27.46 16.59 -25.93
CA LEU A 416 26.89 15.83 -24.82
C LEU A 416 25.46 16.26 -24.51
N GLU A 417 25.16 17.55 -24.62
CA GLU A 417 23.81 18.08 -24.45
C GLU A 417 22.87 17.66 -25.60
N GLU A 418 23.34 17.70 -26.84
CA GLU A 418 22.62 17.20 -28.01
C GLU A 418 22.38 15.70 -27.92
N LEU A 419 23.37 14.91 -27.51
CA LEU A 419 23.20 13.46 -27.29
C LEU A 419 22.18 13.16 -26.17
N LYS A 420 22.23 13.95 -25.10
CA LYS A 420 21.27 13.83 -23.99
C LYS A 420 19.85 14.13 -24.44
N ASN A 421 19.65 15.22 -25.17
CA ASN A 421 18.34 15.63 -25.66
C ASN A 421 17.77 14.61 -26.65
N ASN A 422 18.59 14.11 -27.58
CA ASN A 422 18.19 13.09 -28.53
C ASN A 422 17.80 11.78 -27.81
N TRP A 423 18.58 11.37 -26.80
CA TRP A 423 18.25 10.17 -26.02
C TRP A 423 16.99 10.35 -25.17
N GLU A 424 16.75 11.51 -24.58
CA GLU A 424 15.52 11.83 -23.85
C GLU A 424 14.30 11.85 -24.79
N ASP A 425 14.45 12.38 -26.00
CA ASP A 425 13.40 12.39 -27.02
C ASP A 425 13.11 10.99 -27.57
N GLU A 426 14.10 10.16 -27.80
CA GLU A 426 13.95 8.77 -28.21
C GLU A 426 13.30 7.94 -27.10
N LYS A 427 13.73 8.13 -25.85
CA LYS A 427 13.15 7.48 -24.67
C LYS A 427 11.69 7.88 -24.45
N GLY A 428 11.30 9.12 -24.77
CA GLY A 428 9.90 9.58 -24.68
C GLY A 428 9.00 9.02 -25.79
N LYS A 429 9.59 8.53 -26.91
CA LYS A 429 8.87 7.97 -28.05
C LYS A 429 8.83 6.45 -28.09
N ALA A 430 9.82 5.77 -27.49
CA ALA A 430 9.88 4.32 -27.45
C ALA A 430 9.08 3.81 -26.26
N GLU A 431 7.88 3.24 -26.52
CA GLU A 431 7.20 2.43 -25.53
C GLU A 431 8.10 1.21 -25.22
N ALA A 432 8.49 1.07 -23.95
CA ALA A 432 9.15 -0.13 -23.47
C ALA A 432 8.14 -1.27 -23.46
N VAL A 433 8.32 -2.25 -24.32
CA VAL A 433 7.39 -3.37 -24.49
C VAL A 433 8.13 -4.68 -24.24
N VAL A 434 7.58 -5.51 -23.35
CA VAL A 434 8.05 -6.88 -23.11
C VAL A 434 7.45 -7.78 -24.19
N THR A 435 8.31 -8.50 -24.88
CA THR A 435 7.96 -9.40 -25.98
C THR A 435 8.46 -10.83 -25.68
N THR A 436 8.21 -11.75 -26.58
CA THR A 436 8.65 -13.15 -26.48
C THR A 436 10.18 -13.33 -26.55
N GLU A 437 10.92 -12.31 -27.00
CA GLU A 437 12.38 -12.36 -27.13
C GLU A 437 13.11 -11.93 -25.84
N ASP A 438 12.41 -11.35 -24.88
CA ASP A 438 12.99 -10.82 -23.64
C ASP A 438 13.17 -11.86 -22.56
#